data_9d8ba5109725b7221e86d85665e70872
#
_entry.id   9d8ba5109725b7221e86d85665e70872
#
_cell.length_a   1.000
_cell.length_b   1.000
_cell.length_c   1.000
_cell.angle_alpha   90.00
_cell.angle_beta   90.00
_cell.angle_gamma   90.00
#
_symmetry.space_group_name_H-M   'P 1'
#
loop_
_entity.id
_entity.type
_entity.pdbx_description
1 polymer ?
#
loop_
_entity_poly.entity_id
_entity_poly.type
_entity_poly.pdbx_seq_one_letter_code
_entity_poly.pdbx_strand_id
1 'polypeptide(L)'
;MLTTNTTRRTFIKNSALVAAPLLIGGISMPAFALTTPPTRARGTTVLNVKNYGALGNGIKDDTAAIQAAINALPTEGGTVVIPAGTYMIDTSKKINLRSHMLLQMDPDTILKAKPCALSRHYILYINDDTDVEIAGGQLIGDRDTHNYSLVSGTHEWGHGIQILGGQRVTVRDLRVAKCTGDGVCIGGRASDVVVTNIVSTQNRRQGLSITNCTNIKVYDSEFSYTEGTAPECGIDIEPDAGYSCSNVLIRNCRLNGNKKYGINIWSRVSAVTITGCTLEKNGSLGMGTYGCTDITFTDNLVRENSATGVVYNTGTNGVVHEGNLSYRNYTRLGAKDRTPFTQTGWTSKIERDVLIRTTMASTIGLGSNNFR
;
A
#
# COMPACT_ATOMS: atom_id res chain seq x y z
N MET A 1 27.07 10.06 22.36
CA MET A 1 25.84 9.29 22.70
C MET A 1 24.69 10.27 22.86
N LEU A 2 23.80 10.37 21.91
CA LEU A 2 22.50 11.07 21.98
C LEU A 2 21.88 10.90 20.59
N THR A 3 21.03 9.99 20.42
CA THR A 3 19.58 9.94 20.53
C THR A 3 18.88 10.09 19.18
N THR A 4 18.65 8.95 18.58
CA THR A 4 17.93 8.75 17.31
C THR A 4 16.40 8.61 17.48
N ASN A 5 15.82 9.05 18.61
CA ASN A 5 14.40 8.82 18.94
C ASN A 5 13.43 9.95 18.57
N THR A 6 13.91 11.10 18.12
CA THR A 6 13.06 12.28 17.92
C THR A 6 12.39 12.29 16.53
N THR A 7 12.97 11.66 15.53
CA THR A 7 12.54 11.75 14.12
C THR A 7 11.30 10.91 13.81
N ARG A 8 11.12 9.76 14.45
CA ARG A 8 9.90 8.93 14.26
C ARG A 8 8.61 9.61 14.72
N ARG A 9 8.68 10.43 15.77
CA ARG A 9 7.49 11.10 16.31
C ARG A 9 7.00 12.27 15.46
N THR A 10 7.84 12.92 14.69
CA THR A 10 7.49 14.10 13.90
C THR A 10 6.80 13.72 12.58
N PHE A 11 7.23 12.64 11.94
CA PHE A 11 6.57 12.13 10.73
C PHE A 11 5.14 11.65 11.02
N ILE A 12 4.94 10.97 12.16
CA ILE A 12 3.62 10.48 12.62
C ILE A 12 2.67 11.64 12.96
N LYS A 13 3.16 12.79 13.41
CA LYS A 13 2.31 13.94 13.75
C LYS A 13 1.61 14.57 12.53
N ASN A 14 2.19 14.48 11.36
CA ASN A 14 1.62 15.02 10.12
C ASN A 14 0.76 14.02 9.32
N SER A 15 0.82 12.75 9.68
CA SER A 15 0.01 11.69 9.06
C SER A 15 -0.91 11.09 10.12
N ALA A 16 -1.86 11.71 10.66
CA ALA A 16 -2.86 11.30 11.66
C ALA A 16 -3.14 9.77 11.85
N LEU A 17 -2.12 8.93 11.78
CA LEU A 17 -2.10 7.51 12.10
C LEU A 17 -1.65 7.33 13.55
N VAL A 18 -2.44 7.86 14.45
CA VAL A 18 -2.30 7.54 15.87
C VAL A 18 -3.17 6.30 16.12
N ALA A 19 -2.56 5.23 16.58
CA ALA A 19 -3.26 4.10 17.17
C ALA A 19 -3.91 4.54 18.51
N ALA A 20 -4.89 5.46 18.42
CA ALA A 20 -5.75 5.78 19.54
C ALA A 20 -6.99 4.88 19.44
N PRO A 21 -7.47 4.30 20.54
CA PRO A 21 -8.73 3.57 20.53
C PRO A 21 -9.84 4.50 20.05
N LEU A 22 -10.46 4.15 18.94
CA LEU A 22 -11.58 4.92 18.41
C LEU A 22 -12.81 4.59 19.23
N LEU A 23 -13.13 5.39 20.25
CA LEU A 23 -14.38 5.29 20.98
C LEU A 23 -15.50 5.91 20.14
N ILE A 24 -16.30 5.06 19.51
CA ILE A 24 -17.46 5.50 18.75
C ILE A 24 -18.71 4.83 19.35
N GLY A 25 -19.50 5.58 20.10
CA GLY A 25 -20.77 5.10 20.64
C GLY A 25 -20.66 3.90 21.59
N GLY A 26 -19.62 3.85 22.44
CA GLY A 26 -19.43 2.81 23.44
C GLY A 26 -18.75 1.51 22.94
N ILE A 27 -18.40 1.45 21.66
CA ILE A 27 -17.67 0.33 21.07
C ILE A 27 -16.18 0.71 20.99
N SER A 28 -15.33 -0.04 21.67
CA SER A 28 -13.87 0.12 21.60
C SER A 28 -13.32 -0.77 20.50
N MET A 29 -12.68 -0.17 19.49
CA MET A 29 -11.85 -0.93 18.54
C MET A 29 -10.47 -1.18 19.17
N PRO A 30 -9.86 -2.34 18.95
CA PRO A 30 -8.54 -2.62 19.51
C PRO A 30 -7.52 -1.62 18.96
N ALA A 31 -6.69 -1.08 19.85
CA ALA A 31 -5.53 -0.28 19.47
C ALA A 31 -4.34 -1.21 19.23
N PHE A 32 -3.82 -1.22 18.03
CA PHE A 32 -2.61 -1.97 17.70
C PHE A 32 -1.36 -1.12 17.94
N ALA A 33 -0.36 -1.68 18.62
CA ALA A 33 0.95 -1.05 18.70
C ALA A 33 1.60 -1.03 17.31
N LEU A 34 2.36 0.03 17.00
CA LEU A 34 3.11 0.10 15.74
C LEU A 34 4.06 -1.10 15.63
N THR A 35 4.11 -1.69 14.46
CA THR A 35 4.94 -2.85 14.19
C THR A 35 6.39 -2.43 13.97
N THR A 36 7.32 -3.03 14.69
CA THR A 36 8.74 -2.87 14.38
C THR A 36 9.06 -3.62 13.10
N PRO A 37 9.51 -2.95 12.02
CA PRO A 37 9.86 -3.63 10.79
C PRO A 37 11.10 -4.50 10.98
N PRO A 38 11.22 -5.63 10.26
CA PRO A 38 12.45 -6.42 10.28
C PRO A 38 13.59 -5.61 9.66
N THR A 39 14.78 -5.73 10.24
CA THR A 39 16.02 -5.30 9.58
C THR A 39 16.42 -6.33 8.55
N ARG A 40 17.00 -5.88 7.44
CA ARG A 40 17.50 -6.77 6.37
C ARG A 40 19.01 -6.87 6.46
N ALA A 41 19.55 -8.04 6.13
CA ALA A 41 20.98 -8.31 6.20
C ALA A 41 21.77 -7.45 5.20
N ARG A 42 22.81 -6.78 5.67
CA ARG A 42 23.69 -5.94 4.83
C ARG A 42 25.04 -5.71 5.49
N GLY A 43 26.02 -5.30 4.68
CA GLY A 43 27.33 -4.86 5.17
C GLY A 43 27.26 -3.55 5.96
N THR A 44 28.40 -3.15 6.51
CA THR A 44 28.54 -1.95 7.36
C THR A 44 28.93 -0.68 6.61
N THR A 45 29.24 -0.79 5.31
CA THR A 45 29.62 0.36 4.47
C THR A 45 28.48 1.37 4.39
N VAL A 46 28.81 2.66 4.57
CA VAL A 46 27.85 3.77 4.47
C VAL A 46 28.37 4.76 3.43
N LEU A 47 27.58 4.99 2.38
CA LEU A 47 27.89 5.90 1.29
C LEU A 47 26.87 7.02 1.21
N ASN A 48 27.34 8.25 1.02
CA ASN A 48 26.46 9.42 0.86
C ASN A 48 26.43 9.84 -0.61
N VAL A 49 25.23 9.95 -1.19
CA VAL A 49 25.05 10.31 -2.60
C VAL A 49 25.69 11.65 -3.00
N LYS A 50 25.87 12.57 -2.04
CA LYS A 50 26.57 13.85 -2.27
C LYS A 50 28.00 13.64 -2.70
N ASN A 51 28.69 12.61 -2.20
CA ASN A 51 30.06 12.27 -2.56
C ASN A 51 30.17 11.73 -3.99
N TYR A 52 29.04 11.40 -4.62
CA TYR A 52 28.94 10.93 -6.01
C TYR A 52 28.35 12.00 -6.94
N GLY A 53 28.23 13.23 -6.46
CA GLY A 53 27.81 14.37 -7.27
C GLY A 53 26.30 14.64 -7.32
N ALA A 54 25.50 14.00 -6.45
CA ALA A 54 24.09 14.34 -6.30
C ALA A 54 23.96 15.73 -5.66
N LEU A 55 23.16 16.62 -6.26
CA LEU A 55 22.95 17.98 -5.78
C LEU A 55 21.73 18.10 -4.88
N GLY A 56 20.63 17.41 -5.19
CA GLY A 56 19.37 17.51 -4.44
C GLY A 56 18.80 18.94 -4.40
N ASN A 57 19.00 19.70 -5.48
CA ASN A 57 18.59 21.11 -5.59
C ASN A 57 17.26 21.31 -6.36
N GLY A 58 16.57 20.23 -6.74
CA GLY A 58 15.30 20.27 -7.47
C GLY A 58 15.42 20.64 -8.95
N ILE A 59 16.62 20.75 -9.50
CA ILE A 59 16.88 21.19 -10.88
C ILE A 59 17.69 20.13 -11.64
N LYS A 60 18.85 19.73 -11.11
CA LYS A 60 19.74 18.78 -11.76
C LYS A 60 19.16 17.37 -11.69
N ASP A 61 19.36 16.61 -12.76
CA ASP A 61 19.11 15.17 -12.78
C ASP A 61 20.15 14.46 -11.90
N ASP A 62 19.71 13.90 -10.79
CA ASP A 62 20.59 13.23 -9.81
C ASP A 62 20.59 11.70 -9.97
N THR A 63 19.87 11.15 -10.96
CA THR A 63 19.71 9.70 -11.15
C THR A 63 21.04 8.97 -11.23
N ALA A 64 21.96 9.44 -12.08
CA ALA A 64 23.26 8.81 -12.27
C ALA A 64 24.13 8.88 -11.02
N ALA A 65 24.07 9.98 -10.28
CA ALA A 65 24.85 10.17 -9.05
C ALA A 65 24.37 9.24 -7.93
N ILE A 66 23.04 9.10 -7.76
CA ILE A 66 22.45 8.16 -6.79
C ILE A 66 22.80 6.72 -7.20
N GLN A 67 22.67 6.38 -8.49
CA GLN A 67 23.02 5.04 -8.98
C GLN A 67 24.51 4.73 -8.80
N ALA A 68 25.39 5.72 -8.99
CA ALA A 68 26.82 5.55 -8.77
C ALA A 68 27.16 5.21 -7.30
N ALA A 69 26.47 5.86 -6.35
CA ALA A 69 26.61 5.52 -4.93
C ALA A 69 26.15 4.09 -4.62
N ILE A 70 25.03 3.66 -5.21
CA ILE A 70 24.53 2.29 -5.04
C ILE A 70 25.51 1.27 -5.63
N ASN A 71 26.03 1.55 -6.83
CA ASN A 71 26.98 0.66 -7.52
C ASN A 71 28.33 0.56 -6.80
N ALA A 72 28.70 1.58 -6.03
CA ALA A 72 29.95 1.61 -5.25
C ALA A 72 29.87 0.82 -3.94
N LEU A 73 28.72 0.30 -3.54
CA LEU A 73 28.62 -0.60 -2.40
C LEU A 73 29.42 -1.89 -2.66
N PRO A 74 30.13 -2.44 -1.67
CA PRO A 74 30.80 -3.72 -1.79
C PRO A 74 29.80 -4.88 -1.96
N THR A 75 30.28 -6.08 -2.22
CA THR A 75 29.44 -7.26 -2.43
C THR A 75 28.54 -7.55 -1.23
N GLU A 76 29.02 -7.33 -0.02
CA GLU A 76 28.29 -7.48 1.24
C GLU A 76 27.18 -6.43 1.41
N GLY A 77 27.12 -5.46 0.50
CA GLY A 77 26.17 -4.38 0.53
C GLY A 77 26.49 -3.29 1.55
N GLY A 78 25.46 -2.61 2.03
CA GLY A 78 25.60 -1.52 2.99
C GLY A 78 24.43 -0.54 2.97
N THR A 79 24.68 0.69 3.39
CA THR A 79 23.68 1.77 3.42
C THR A 79 24.07 2.88 2.45
N VAL A 80 23.13 3.27 1.59
CA VAL A 80 23.23 4.51 0.79
C VAL A 80 22.35 5.56 1.45
N VAL A 81 22.97 6.66 1.87
CA VAL A 81 22.27 7.77 2.53
C VAL A 81 21.98 8.87 1.51
N ILE A 82 20.71 9.31 1.48
CA ILE A 82 20.26 10.46 0.70
C ILE A 82 19.84 11.56 1.69
N PRO A 83 20.65 12.60 1.89
CA PRO A 83 20.31 13.72 2.78
C PRO A 83 19.12 14.53 2.30
N ALA A 84 18.57 15.37 3.16
CA ALA A 84 17.50 16.31 2.82
C ALA A 84 17.78 17.08 1.53
N GLY A 85 16.75 17.24 0.71
CA GLY A 85 16.81 17.91 -0.60
C GLY A 85 15.85 17.33 -1.61
N THR A 86 15.68 18.00 -2.75
CA THR A 86 14.86 17.53 -3.86
C THR A 86 15.74 17.02 -5.00
N TYR A 87 15.70 15.73 -5.23
CA TYR A 87 16.48 15.04 -6.26
C TYR A 87 15.60 14.71 -7.45
N MET A 88 15.92 15.28 -8.61
CA MET A 88 15.19 15.00 -9.84
C MET A 88 15.63 13.67 -10.44
N ILE A 89 14.66 12.80 -10.72
CA ILE A 89 14.91 11.42 -11.16
C ILE A 89 14.38 11.23 -12.58
N ASP A 90 15.27 10.85 -13.48
CA ASP A 90 14.93 10.36 -14.82
C ASP A 90 14.41 8.91 -14.73
N THR A 91 13.11 8.76 -14.71
CA THR A 91 12.44 7.47 -14.53
C THR A 91 12.61 6.51 -15.70
N SER A 92 13.10 7.00 -16.87
CA SER A 92 13.49 6.13 -17.97
C SER A 92 14.72 5.29 -17.64
N LYS A 93 15.61 5.84 -16.80
CA LYS A 93 16.81 5.17 -16.29
C LYS A 93 16.52 4.47 -14.96
N LYS A 94 15.54 5.01 -14.18
CA LYS A 94 15.20 4.56 -12.83
C LYS A 94 16.40 4.43 -11.89
N ILE A 95 16.16 4.27 -10.59
CA ILE A 95 17.19 3.91 -9.61
C ILE A 95 17.04 2.41 -9.34
N ASN A 96 18.01 1.63 -9.77
CA ASN A 96 18.06 0.18 -9.54
C ASN A 96 18.69 -0.07 -8.18
N LEU A 97 17.95 -0.66 -7.27
CA LEU A 97 18.46 -1.14 -6.00
C LEU A 97 19.16 -2.49 -6.22
N ARG A 98 19.87 -2.95 -5.22
CA ARG A 98 20.59 -4.22 -5.28
C ARG A 98 20.46 -4.97 -3.95
N SER A 99 20.82 -6.23 -3.94
CA SER A 99 20.81 -7.06 -2.75
C SER A 99 21.68 -6.50 -1.62
N HIS A 100 21.27 -6.79 -0.39
CA HIS A 100 21.98 -6.46 0.84
C HIS A 100 22.18 -4.95 1.06
N MET A 101 21.14 -4.14 0.79
CA MET A 101 21.26 -2.69 0.99
C MET A 101 20.11 -2.05 1.75
N LEU A 102 20.40 -0.94 2.39
CA LEU A 102 19.44 0.05 2.85
C LEU A 102 19.60 1.32 2.03
N LEU A 103 18.52 1.75 1.36
CA LEU A 103 18.38 3.12 0.87
C LEU A 103 17.76 3.95 1.99
N GLN A 104 18.58 4.74 2.67
CA GLN A 104 18.15 5.57 3.79
C GLN A 104 18.00 7.02 3.36
N MET A 105 16.80 7.50 3.32
CA MET A 105 16.46 8.89 3.00
C MET A 105 16.20 9.67 4.29
N ASP A 106 16.65 10.91 4.33
CA ASP A 106 16.20 11.86 5.35
C ASP A 106 14.71 12.10 5.22
N PRO A 107 13.94 12.34 6.28
CA PRO A 107 12.50 12.64 6.19
C PRO A 107 12.15 13.77 5.22
N ASP A 108 13.03 14.73 5.03
CA ASP A 108 12.85 15.87 4.12
C ASP A 108 13.47 15.62 2.72
N THR A 109 13.92 14.40 2.45
CA THR A 109 14.36 14.00 1.10
C THR A 109 13.15 13.82 0.19
N ILE A 110 13.22 14.38 -1.01
CA ILE A 110 12.23 14.18 -2.08
C ILE A 110 12.93 13.60 -3.30
N LEU A 111 12.60 12.37 -3.70
CA LEU A 111 12.89 11.83 -5.02
C LEU A 111 11.73 12.18 -5.94
N LYS A 112 11.95 13.11 -6.87
CA LYS A 112 10.90 13.63 -7.75
C LYS A 112 11.13 13.17 -9.19
N ALA A 113 10.16 12.44 -9.74
CA ALA A 113 10.18 12.04 -11.14
C ALA A 113 10.19 13.27 -12.07
N LYS A 114 11.06 13.26 -13.06
CA LYS A 114 11.01 14.23 -14.16
C LYS A 114 9.81 13.90 -15.05
N PRO A 115 9.13 14.90 -15.62
CA PRO A 115 8.07 14.67 -16.58
C PRO A 115 8.53 13.75 -17.72
N CYS A 116 7.74 12.74 -18.05
CA CYS A 116 8.01 11.84 -19.17
C CYS A 116 6.72 11.51 -19.95
N ALA A 117 6.84 10.62 -20.94
CA ALA A 117 5.71 10.11 -21.72
C ALA A 117 5.73 8.57 -21.80
N LEU A 118 6.56 7.93 -21.00
CA LEU A 118 6.74 6.49 -21.09
C LEU A 118 5.55 5.75 -20.45
N SER A 119 5.00 4.78 -21.13
CA SER A 119 3.94 3.93 -20.59
C SER A 119 4.41 3.06 -19.41
N ARG A 120 5.73 2.85 -19.30
CA ARG A 120 6.36 2.05 -18.23
C ARG A 120 7.63 2.75 -17.74
N HIS A 121 7.63 3.12 -16.45
CA HIS A 121 8.75 3.82 -15.80
C HIS A 121 8.65 3.72 -14.28
N TYR A 122 9.76 3.88 -13.56
CA TYR A 122 9.82 3.70 -12.12
C TYR A 122 10.76 4.72 -11.47
N ILE A 123 10.49 5.13 -10.24
CA ILE A 123 11.47 5.91 -9.44
C ILE A 123 12.49 4.93 -8.85
N LEU A 124 12.02 3.94 -8.07
CA LEU A 124 12.85 2.89 -7.48
C LEU A 124 12.47 1.52 -8.05
N TYR A 125 13.46 0.69 -8.29
CA TYR A 125 13.29 -0.62 -8.89
C TYR A 125 14.13 -1.68 -8.17
N ILE A 126 13.49 -2.79 -7.79
CA ILE A 126 14.09 -4.00 -7.25
C ILE A 126 13.77 -5.12 -8.25
N ASN A 127 14.78 -5.89 -8.66
CA ASN A 127 14.60 -7.00 -9.60
C ASN A 127 15.40 -8.22 -9.16
N ASP A 128 14.70 -9.23 -8.65
CA ASP A 128 15.27 -10.47 -8.11
C ASP A 128 16.32 -10.28 -7.01
N ASP A 129 16.31 -9.11 -6.35
CA ASP A 129 17.22 -8.79 -5.27
C ASP A 129 16.72 -9.28 -3.92
N THR A 130 17.65 -9.47 -2.99
CA THR A 130 17.37 -9.98 -1.66
C THR A 130 17.92 -9.05 -0.58
N ASP A 131 17.24 -9.02 0.58
CA ASP A 131 17.64 -8.21 1.74
C ASP A 131 17.76 -6.72 1.40
N VAL A 132 16.70 -6.17 0.80
CA VAL A 132 16.64 -4.74 0.44
C VAL A 132 15.72 -3.99 1.41
N GLU A 133 16.17 -2.86 1.86
CA GLU A 133 15.38 -1.97 2.72
C GLU A 133 15.34 -0.55 2.14
N ILE A 134 14.14 0.03 2.05
CA ILE A 134 13.89 1.41 1.64
C ILE A 134 13.26 2.12 2.83
N ALA A 135 13.87 3.21 3.30
CA ALA A 135 13.41 3.91 4.48
C ALA A 135 13.50 5.43 4.37
N GLY A 136 12.46 6.11 4.82
CA GLY A 136 12.39 7.57 4.92
C GLY A 136 12.05 8.28 3.62
N GLY A 137 11.91 9.60 3.70
CA GLY A 137 11.73 10.49 2.57
C GLY A 137 10.38 10.39 1.83
N GLN A 138 10.37 10.97 0.66
CA GLN A 138 9.19 11.06 -0.20
C GLN A 138 9.53 10.72 -1.64
N LEU A 139 8.68 9.95 -2.30
CA LEU A 139 8.72 9.71 -3.74
C LEU A 139 7.53 10.42 -4.38
N ILE A 140 7.80 11.33 -5.30
CA ILE A 140 6.78 12.09 -6.02
C ILE A 140 6.85 11.76 -7.50
N GLY A 141 5.82 11.10 -8.00
CA GLY A 141 5.69 10.74 -9.43
C GLY A 141 5.38 11.94 -10.32
N ASP A 142 5.25 11.68 -11.60
CA ASP A 142 4.99 12.69 -12.64
C ASP A 142 3.51 12.75 -13.08
N ARG A 143 2.58 12.12 -12.37
CA ARG A 143 1.16 12.04 -12.72
C ARG A 143 0.59 13.34 -13.32
N ASP A 144 0.86 14.46 -12.65
CA ASP A 144 0.28 15.76 -13.01
C ASP A 144 1.03 16.45 -14.17
N THR A 145 2.20 15.95 -14.56
CA THR A 145 3.07 16.51 -15.61
C THR A 145 3.42 15.51 -16.70
N HIS A 146 2.89 14.29 -16.60
CA HIS A 146 3.09 13.22 -17.56
C HIS A 146 2.42 13.53 -18.89
N ASN A 147 3.09 13.26 -19.99
CA ASN A 147 2.50 13.45 -21.31
C ASN A 147 1.81 12.17 -21.80
N TYR A 148 0.53 12.05 -21.49
CA TYR A 148 -0.30 10.89 -21.86
C TYR A 148 -0.59 10.77 -23.35
N SER A 149 -0.32 11.81 -24.15
CA SER A 149 -0.68 11.86 -25.57
C SER A 149 0.46 11.45 -26.51
N LEU A 150 1.71 11.45 -26.01
CA LEU A 150 2.88 11.26 -26.87
C LEU A 150 3.11 9.79 -27.24
N VAL A 151 2.76 8.87 -26.35
CA VAL A 151 2.87 7.43 -26.55
C VAL A 151 1.48 6.82 -26.33
N SER A 152 1.05 5.92 -27.21
CA SER A 152 -0.22 5.21 -27.03
C SER A 152 -0.15 4.22 -25.88
N GLY A 153 -1.28 4.00 -25.19
CA GLY A 153 -1.41 3.03 -24.11
C GLY A 153 -2.11 3.58 -22.87
N THR A 154 -2.26 2.74 -21.87
CA THR A 154 -2.94 3.09 -20.61
C THR A 154 -2.07 3.92 -19.69
N HIS A 155 -0.75 3.89 -19.87
CA HIS A 155 0.27 4.50 -18.99
C HIS A 155 0.11 4.10 -17.52
N GLU A 156 -0.32 2.88 -17.28
CA GLU A 156 -0.61 2.36 -15.93
C GLU A 156 0.62 1.82 -15.19
N TRP A 157 1.76 1.72 -15.86
CA TRP A 157 2.99 1.11 -15.34
C TRP A 157 4.04 2.14 -14.87
N GLY A 158 3.59 3.35 -14.49
CA GLY A 158 4.46 4.40 -13.93
C GLY A 158 4.45 4.35 -12.40
N HIS A 159 5.27 3.47 -11.78
CA HIS A 159 5.21 3.25 -10.34
C HIS A 159 6.25 4.05 -9.55
N GLY A 160 5.92 4.37 -8.30
CA GLY A 160 6.89 4.94 -7.36
C GLY A 160 7.96 3.91 -6.99
N ILE A 161 7.54 2.73 -6.55
CA ILE A 161 8.40 1.59 -6.22
C ILE A 161 7.89 0.37 -6.96
N GLN A 162 8.74 -0.25 -7.78
CA GLN A 162 8.49 -1.56 -8.36
C GLN A 162 9.37 -2.61 -7.67
N ILE A 163 8.75 -3.64 -7.09
CA ILE A 163 9.41 -4.82 -6.55
C ILE A 163 9.04 -5.99 -7.45
N LEU A 164 9.99 -6.50 -8.23
CA LEU A 164 9.84 -7.61 -9.13
C LEU A 164 10.78 -8.74 -8.68
N GLY A 165 10.23 -9.86 -8.19
CA GLY A 165 11.00 -11.01 -7.73
C GLY A 165 11.78 -10.82 -6.42
N GLY A 166 11.67 -9.65 -5.76
CA GLY A 166 12.43 -9.33 -4.56
C GLY A 166 12.09 -10.25 -3.37
N GLN A 167 13.11 -10.66 -2.63
CA GLN A 167 12.96 -11.50 -1.43
C GLN A 167 13.49 -10.77 -0.19
N ARG A 168 12.77 -10.88 0.94
CA ARG A 168 13.12 -10.19 2.20
C ARG A 168 13.31 -8.67 2.01
N VAL A 169 12.27 -8.03 1.45
CA VAL A 169 12.26 -6.58 1.18
C VAL A 169 11.48 -5.86 2.29
N THR A 170 11.95 -4.71 2.72
CA THR A 170 11.22 -3.83 3.64
C THR A 170 11.10 -2.43 3.05
N VAL A 171 9.86 -1.91 2.99
CA VAL A 171 9.55 -0.52 2.60
C VAL A 171 8.90 0.16 3.79
N ARG A 172 9.51 1.21 4.32
CA ARG A 172 9.04 1.82 5.56
C ARG A 172 9.29 3.32 5.71
N ASP A 173 8.48 3.93 6.55
CA ASP A 173 8.66 5.30 7.04
C ASP A 173 8.72 6.34 5.90
N LEU A 174 7.94 6.18 4.83
CA LEU A 174 8.02 7.06 3.65
C LEU A 174 6.65 7.44 3.09
N ARG A 175 6.66 8.46 2.24
CA ARG A 175 5.50 8.86 1.45
C ARG A 175 5.74 8.57 -0.03
N VAL A 176 4.73 7.98 -0.70
CA VAL A 176 4.70 7.82 -2.16
C VAL A 176 3.45 8.50 -2.70
N ALA A 177 3.60 9.39 -3.65
CA ALA A 177 2.46 10.14 -4.16
C ALA A 177 2.58 10.51 -5.63
N LYS A 178 1.42 10.71 -6.28
CA LYS A 178 1.31 11.25 -7.63
C LYS A 178 2.05 10.43 -8.69
N CYS A 179 2.06 9.12 -8.52
CA CYS A 179 2.58 8.21 -9.53
C CYS A 179 1.59 8.06 -10.69
N THR A 180 2.09 7.93 -11.90
CA THR A 180 1.30 7.72 -13.12
C THR A 180 0.62 6.35 -13.12
N GLY A 181 1.20 5.37 -12.44
CA GLY A 181 0.60 4.07 -12.10
C GLY A 181 0.34 3.95 -10.60
N ASP A 182 0.96 2.95 -9.99
CA ASP A 182 0.80 2.63 -8.58
C ASP A 182 1.83 3.34 -7.69
N GLY A 183 1.51 3.57 -6.44
CA GLY A 183 2.51 4.01 -5.48
C GLY A 183 3.59 2.95 -5.26
N VAL A 184 3.18 1.74 -4.92
CA VAL A 184 4.04 0.55 -4.78
C VAL A 184 3.42 -0.62 -5.55
N CYS A 185 4.23 -1.32 -6.34
CA CYS A 185 3.83 -2.53 -7.04
C CYS A 185 4.75 -3.69 -6.65
N ILE A 186 4.16 -4.81 -6.17
CA ILE A 186 4.86 -6.01 -5.72
C ILE A 186 4.43 -7.17 -6.61
N GLY A 187 5.38 -7.83 -7.26
CA GLY A 187 5.09 -8.96 -8.16
C GLY A 187 6.32 -9.78 -8.48
N GLY A 188 6.24 -10.54 -9.59
CA GLY A 188 7.38 -11.32 -10.07
C GLY A 188 7.83 -12.45 -9.14
N ARG A 189 6.92 -13.05 -8.37
CA ARG A 189 7.20 -14.05 -7.32
C ARG A 189 7.96 -13.49 -6.12
N ALA A 190 7.81 -12.20 -5.84
CA ALA A 190 8.36 -11.60 -4.62
C ALA A 190 7.85 -12.33 -3.37
N SER A 191 8.69 -12.42 -2.36
CA SER A 191 8.34 -13.09 -1.11
C SER A 191 8.98 -12.44 0.11
N ASP A 192 8.33 -12.58 1.27
CA ASP A 192 8.74 -11.92 2.52
C ASP A 192 8.94 -10.41 2.36
N VAL A 193 7.91 -9.74 1.82
CA VAL A 193 7.90 -8.28 1.69
C VAL A 193 7.10 -7.66 2.82
N VAL A 194 7.69 -6.68 3.49
CA VAL A 194 7.04 -5.88 4.54
C VAL A 194 6.92 -4.44 4.09
N VAL A 195 5.68 -3.93 4.08
CA VAL A 195 5.36 -2.52 3.84
C VAL A 195 4.77 -1.96 5.12
N THR A 196 5.41 -0.97 5.73
CA THR A 196 4.95 -0.46 7.01
C THR A 196 5.20 1.03 7.19
N ASN A 197 4.27 1.70 7.89
CA ASN A 197 4.35 3.13 8.17
C ASN A 197 4.62 3.98 6.91
N ILE A 198 3.85 3.70 5.84
CA ILE A 198 3.90 4.49 4.60
C ILE A 198 2.58 5.21 4.37
N VAL A 199 2.66 6.31 3.62
CA VAL A 199 1.50 6.98 3.04
C VAL A 199 1.61 6.91 1.53
N SER A 200 0.77 6.09 0.89
CA SER A 200 0.68 5.98 -0.57
C SER A 200 -0.61 6.66 -1.04
N THR A 201 -0.50 7.82 -1.71
CA THR A 201 -1.66 8.68 -1.93
C THR A 201 -1.65 9.41 -3.27
N GLN A 202 -2.84 9.73 -3.79
CA GLN A 202 -3.01 10.48 -5.03
C GLN A 202 -2.33 9.82 -6.24
N ASN A 203 -2.11 8.52 -6.22
CA ASN A 203 -1.61 7.79 -7.37
C ASN A 203 -2.73 7.61 -8.41
N ARG A 204 -2.36 7.47 -9.67
CA ARG A 204 -3.37 7.44 -10.73
C ARG A 204 -4.09 6.10 -10.81
N ARG A 205 -3.45 4.98 -10.39
CA ARG A 205 -4.02 3.62 -10.51
C ARG A 205 -4.29 3.00 -9.13
N GLN A 206 -3.26 2.64 -8.37
CA GLN A 206 -3.37 1.98 -7.08
C GLN A 206 -2.51 2.68 -6.02
N GLY A 207 -2.89 2.54 -4.75
CA GLY A 207 -1.96 2.84 -3.64
C GLY A 207 -0.89 1.76 -3.55
N LEU A 208 -1.31 0.48 -3.56
CA LEU A 208 -0.46 -0.71 -3.52
C LEU A 208 -1.06 -1.79 -4.40
N SER A 209 -0.27 -2.36 -5.31
CA SER A 209 -0.58 -3.58 -6.05
C SER A 209 0.22 -4.75 -5.51
N ILE A 210 -0.46 -5.88 -5.28
CA ILE A 210 0.12 -7.15 -4.87
C ILE A 210 -0.28 -8.19 -5.91
N THR A 211 0.67 -8.65 -6.72
CA THR A 211 0.37 -9.56 -7.84
C THR A 211 0.86 -10.99 -7.55
N ASN A 212 1.83 -11.48 -8.27
CA ASN A 212 2.33 -12.85 -8.20
C ASN A 212 3.31 -13.03 -7.05
N CYS A 213 2.85 -13.12 -5.81
CA CYS A 213 3.74 -13.14 -4.63
C CYS A 213 3.18 -13.92 -3.45
N THR A 214 4.01 -14.10 -2.43
CA THR A 214 3.64 -14.79 -1.19
C THR A 214 4.30 -14.15 0.03
N ASN A 215 3.70 -14.34 1.21
CA ASN A 215 4.22 -13.81 2.48
C ASN A 215 4.36 -12.27 2.48
N ILE A 216 3.31 -11.57 2.12
CA ILE A 216 3.29 -10.09 2.08
C ILE A 216 2.64 -9.57 3.37
N LYS A 217 3.28 -8.61 4.02
CA LYS A 217 2.79 -7.99 5.24
C LYS A 217 2.71 -6.48 5.07
N VAL A 218 1.53 -5.92 5.30
CA VAL A 218 1.25 -4.49 5.19
C VAL A 218 0.73 -3.98 6.53
N TYR A 219 1.45 -3.09 7.16
CA TYR A 219 1.13 -2.61 8.50
C TYR A 219 1.07 -1.08 8.57
N ASP A 220 0.26 -0.56 9.49
CA ASP A 220 0.34 0.82 9.99
C ASP A 220 0.45 1.87 8.87
N SER A 221 -0.27 1.68 7.75
CA SER A 221 -0.07 2.45 6.52
C SER A 221 -1.38 3.05 5.99
N GLU A 222 -1.25 4.09 5.17
CA GLU A 222 -2.39 4.71 4.49
C GLU A 222 -2.29 4.57 2.97
N PHE A 223 -3.41 4.17 2.34
CA PHE A 223 -3.57 4.07 0.89
C PHE A 223 -4.81 4.85 0.47
N SER A 224 -4.62 6.02 -0.15
CA SER A 224 -5.71 6.98 -0.26
C SER A 224 -5.72 7.78 -1.57
N TYR A 225 -6.91 8.25 -1.93
CA TYR A 225 -7.15 9.20 -3.02
C TYR A 225 -6.59 8.76 -4.38
N THR A 226 -6.67 7.46 -4.68
CA THR A 226 -6.32 6.92 -6.01
C THR A 226 -7.42 7.27 -7.01
N GLU A 227 -7.04 7.81 -8.16
CA GLU A 227 -7.98 8.20 -9.21
C GLU A 227 -7.28 8.42 -10.54
N GLY A 228 -7.85 7.94 -11.66
CA GLY A 228 -7.42 8.31 -13.01
C GLY A 228 -7.31 7.15 -13.99
N THR A 229 -7.04 5.93 -13.55
CA THR A 229 -7.12 4.72 -14.39
C THR A 229 -7.45 3.50 -13.54
N ALA A 230 -8.36 2.67 -14.04
CA ALA A 230 -8.82 1.48 -13.31
C ALA A 230 -7.64 0.55 -12.94
N PRO A 231 -7.78 -0.20 -11.81
CA PRO A 231 -8.97 -0.36 -10.95
C PRO A 231 -9.17 0.72 -9.87
N GLU A 232 -8.28 1.70 -9.67
CA GLU A 232 -8.46 2.87 -8.79
C GLU A 232 -8.72 2.50 -7.32
N CYS A 233 -7.98 1.50 -6.83
CA CYS A 233 -8.13 0.96 -5.47
C CYS A 233 -7.04 1.49 -4.52
N GLY A 234 -7.31 1.45 -3.22
CA GLY A 234 -6.28 1.66 -2.19
C GLY A 234 -5.25 0.53 -2.24
N ILE A 235 -5.72 -0.71 -2.08
CA ILE A 235 -4.92 -1.94 -2.27
C ILE A 235 -5.63 -2.84 -3.27
N ASP A 236 -4.87 -3.39 -4.21
CA ASP A 236 -5.34 -4.36 -5.18
C ASP A 236 -4.50 -5.64 -5.12
N ILE A 237 -5.15 -6.78 -4.88
CA ILE A 237 -4.51 -8.09 -4.84
C ILE A 237 -5.02 -8.87 -6.05
N GLU A 238 -4.26 -8.83 -7.14
CA GLU A 238 -4.66 -9.39 -8.42
C GLU A 238 -3.47 -10.06 -9.12
N PRO A 239 -3.26 -11.37 -8.92
CA PRO A 239 -2.21 -12.09 -9.64
C PRO A 239 -2.53 -12.24 -11.12
N ASP A 240 -1.50 -12.15 -11.96
CA ASP A 240 -1.58 -12.38 -13.40
C ASP A 240 -2.12 -13.77 -13.73
N ALA A 241 -2.64 -13.95 -14.94
CA ALA A 241 -3.11 -15.26 -15.42
C ALA A 241 -2.01 -16.33 -15.34
N GLY A 242 -2.33 -17.48 -14.77
CA GLY A 242 -1.38 -18.58 -14.56
C GLY A 242 -0.54 -18.48 -13.29
N TYR A 243 -0.70 -17.41 -12.50
CA TYR A 243 -0.03 -17.23 -11.21
C TYR A 243 -1.03 -17.15 -10.08
N SER A 244 -0.53 -17.14 -8.84
CA SER A 244 -1.32 -17.00 -7.62
C SER A 244 -0.65 -16.03 -6.64
N CYS A 245 -1.44 -15.57 -5.68
CA CYS A 245 -0.96 -14.81 -4.53
C CYS A 245 -1.48 -15.45 -3.24
N SER A 246 -0.65 -15.55 -2.22
CA SER A 246 -1.07 -16.15 -0.96
C SER A 246 -0.33 -15.60 0.26
N ASN A 247 -0.94 -15.83 1.43
CA ASN A 247 -0.40 -15.42 2.72
C ASN A 247 -0.11 -13.92 2.78
N VAL A 248 -1.18 -13.13 2.68
CA VAL A 248 -1.15 -11.66 2.76
C VAL A 248 -1.77 -11.21 4.07
N LEU A 249 -1.05 -10.41 4.84
CA LEU A 249 -1.56 -9.80 6.06
C LEU A 249 -1.61 -8.27 5.90
N ILE A 250 -2.81 -7.70 6.04
CA ILE A 250 -3.04 -6.24 6.06
C ILE A 250 -3.58 -5.90 7.45
N ARG A 251 -2.83 -5.12 8.22
CA ARG A 251 -3.20 -4.79 9.58
C ARG A 251 -3.03 -3.32 9.91
N ASN A 252 -4.00 -2.75 10.64
CA ASN A 252 -3.95 -1.37 11.12
C ASN A 252 -3.70 -0.35 9.98
N CYS A 253 -4.34 -0.58 8.82
CA CYS A 253 -4.20 0.29 7.65
C CYS A 253 -5.46 1.14 7.44
N ARG A 254 -5.28 2.30 6.81
CA ARG A 254 -6.37 3.18 6.40
C ARG A 254 -6.49 3.22 4.88
N LEU A 255 -7.66 2.88 4.36
CA LEU A 255 -7.99 2.83 2.94
C LEU A 255 -9.13 3.82 2.69
N ASN A 256 -8.80 5.04 2.26
CA ASN A 256 -9.81 6.10 2.22
C ASN A 256 -9.79 6.96 0.96
N GLY A 257 -10.98 7.38 0.54
CA GLY A 257 -11.12 8.35 -0.55
C GLY A 257 -10.68 7.85 -1.92
N ASN A 258 -10.51 6.55 -2.10
CA ASN A 258 -10.15 5.96 -3.39
C ASN A 258 -11.35 5.98 -4.34
N LYS A 259 -11.13 6.15 -5.63
CA LYS A 259 -12.20 6.29 -6.63
C LYS A 259 -13.09 5.06 -6.71
N LYS A 260 -12.54 3.86 -6.51
CA LYS A 260 -13.31 2.61 -6.52
C LYS A 260 -13.32 1.95 -5.14
N TYR A 261 -12.40 1.06 -4.86
CA TYR A 261 -12.42 0.23 -3.65
C TYR A 261 -11.35 0.64 -2.65
N GLY A 262 -11.62 0.44 -1.37
CA GLY A 262 -10.56 0.43 -0.37
C GLY A 262 -9.60 -0.74 -0.65
N ILE A 263 -10.13 -1.97 -0.68
CA ILE A 263 -9.39 -3.19 -1.02
C ILE A 263 -10.15 -3.98 -2.08
N ASN A 264 -9.45 -4.42 -3.13
CA ASN A 264 -9.92 -5.40 -4.09
C ASN A 264 -9.11 -6.68 -3.97
N ILE A 265 -9.77 -7.85 -3.98
CA ILE A 265 -9.12 -9.16 -3.95
C ILE A 265 -9.69 -10.01 -5.08
N TRP A 266 -8.86 -10.30 -6.06
CA TRP A 266 -9.27 -10.99 -7.27
C TRP A 266 -9.05 -12.51 -7.18
N SER A 267 -9.39 -13.23 -8.23
CA SER A 267 -9.24 -14.69 -8.31
C SER A 267 -7.78 -15.15 -8.15
N ARG A 268 -7.59 -16.40 -7.76
CA ARG A 268 -6.28 -17.03 -7.51
C ARG A 268 -5.51 -16.45 -6.31
N VAL A 269 -6.25 -15.80 -5.40
CA VAL A 269 -5.71 -15.30 -4.13
C VAL A 269 -6.24 -16.18 -3.00
N SER A 270 -5.38 -16.51 -2.04
CA SER A 270 -5.75 -17.30 -0.86
C SER A 270 -5.03 -16.86 0.41
N ALA A 271 -5.57 -17.23 1.55
CA ALA A 271 -4.99 -16.93 2.86
C ALA A 271 -4.68 -15.44 3.06
N VAL A 272 -5.71 -14.60 3.00
CA VAL A 272 -5.62 -13.15 3.25
C VAL A 272 -6.25 -12.80 4.58
N THR A 273 -5.49 -12.13 5.44
CA THR A 273 -6.00 -11.59 6.71
C THR A 273 -6.02 -10.07 6.65
N ILE A 274 -7.16 -9.47 6.95
CA ILE A 274 -7.37 -8.02 7.03
C ILE A 274 -7.95 -7.74 8.41
N THR A 275 -7.20 -7.05 9.26
CA THR A 275 -7.60 -6.84 10.64
C THR A 275 -7.24 -5.45 11.16
N GLY A 276 -8.10 -4.85 11.98
CA GLY A 276 -7.90 -3.54 12.57
C GLY A 276 -7.81 -2.38 11.57
N CYS A 277 -8.30 -2.57 10.35
CA CYS A 277 -8.22 -1.57 9.28
C CYS A 277 -9.44 -0.65 9.28
N THR A 278 -9.27 0.55 8.72
CA THR A 278 -10.36 1.49 8.43
C THR A 278 -10.54 1.61 6.92
N LEU A 279 -11.71 1.22 6.42
CA LEU A 279 -12.10 1.30 5.02
C LEU A 279 -13.24 2.31 4.88
N GLU A 280 -12.92 3.53 4.43
CA GLU A 280 -13.89 4.62 4.49
C GLU A 280 -13.89 5.54 3.27
N LYS A 281 -15.06 6.11 2.97
CA LYS A 281 -15.24 7.16 1.94
C LYS A 281 -14.71 6.78 0.56
N ASN A 282 -14.65 5.49 0.26
CA ASN A 282 -14.28 5.06 -1.08
C ASN A 282 -15.47 5.23 -2.05
N GLY A 283 -15.17 5.57 -3.28
CA GLY A 283 -16.18 5.90 -4.30
C GLY A 283 -17.01 4.70 -4.76
N SER A 284 -16.68 3.49 -4.30
CA SER A 284 -17.48 2.28 -4.49
C SER A 284 -17.52 1.47 -3.18
N LEU A 285 -16.85 0.32 -3.12
CA LEU A 285 -16.85 -0.59 -1.96
C LEU A 285 -15.76 -0.25 -0.95
N GLY A 286 -15.99 -0.58 0.32
CA GLY A 286 -14.88 -0.70 1.28
C GLY A 286 -13.96 -1.86 0.87
N MET A 287 -14.51 -3.06 0.69
CA MET A 287 -13.79 -4.22 0.17
C MET A 287 -14.65 -5.02 -0.81
N GLY A 288 -14.05 -5.50 -1.89
CA GLY A 288 -14.63 -6.47 -2.82
C GLY A 288 -13.74 -7.69 -2.98
N THR A 289 -14.35 -8.89 -3.06
CA THR A 289 -13.64 -10.13 -3.33
C THR A 289 -14.24 -10.82 -4.54
N TYR A 290 -13.46 -11.58 -5.29
CA TYR A 290 -13.92 -12.34 -6.44
C TYR A 290 -13.07 -13.60 -6.65
N GLY A 291 -13.67 -14.79 -6.50
CA GLY A 291 -13.01 -16.07 -6.78
C GLY A 291 -11.77 -16.37 -5.93
N CYS A 292 -11.69 -15.85 -4.71
CA CYS A 292 -10.60 -16.06 -3.77
C CYS A 292 -11.02 -16.97 -2.60
N THR A 293 -10.05 -17.49 -1.84
CA THR A 293 -10.32 -18.41 -0.73
C THR A 293 -9.60 -18.03 0.56
N ASP A 294 -10.12 -18.48 1.68
CA ASP A 294 -9.50 -18.34 3.00
C ASP A 294 -9.23 -16.86 3.37
N ILE A 295 -10.29 -16.08 3.42
CA ILE A 295 -10.26 -14.65 3.76
C ILE A 295 -10.69 -14.44 5.20
N THR A 296 -9.82 -13.88 6.02
CA THR A 296 -10.13 -13.43 7.39
C THR A 296 -10.26 -11.91 7.40
N PHE A 297 -11.45 -11.41 7.74
CA PHE A 297 -11.77 -9.99 7.83
C PHE A 297 -12.32 -9.67 9.22
N THR A 298 -11.46 -9.21 10.13
CA THR A 298 -11.81 -9.06 11.54
C THR A 298 -11.44 -7.71 12.12
N ASP A 299 -12.22 -7.25 13.08
CA ASP A 299 -11.96 -6.03 13.87
C ASP A 299 -11.76 -4.76 13.03
N ASN A 300 -12.39 -4.69 11.86
CA ASN A 300 -12.28 -3.55 10.95
C ASN A 300 -13.40 -2.53 11.16
N LEU A 301 -13.10 -1.29 10.82
CA LEU A 301 -14.07 -0.21 10.70
C LEU A 301 -14.38 0.03 9.22
N VAL A 302 -15.64 -0.18 8.81
CA VAL A 302 -16.09 0.00 7.42
C VAL A 302 -17.21 1.03 7.37
N ARG A 303 -16.96 2.21 6.80
CA ARG A 303 -17.95 3.28 6.85
C ARG A 303 -17.94 4.23 5.66
N GLU A 304 -19.09 4.83 5.42
CA GLU A 304 -19.26 5.96 4.50
C GLU A 304 -18.76 5.66 3.07
N ASN A 305 -18.69 4.38 2.68
CA ASN A 305 -18.38 4.02 1.31
C ASN A 305 -19.60 4.27 0.40
N SER A 306 -19.33 4.64 -0.85
CA SER A 306 -20.41 5.04 -1.78
C SER A 306 -21.37 3.89 -2.13
N ALA A 307 -20.87 2.67 -2.15
CA ALA A 307 -21.65 1.45 -2.27
C ALA A 307 -21.59 0.61 -0.99
N THR A 308 -21.84 -0.71 -1.11
CA THR A 308 -21.78 -1.65 0.02
C THR A 308 -20.42 -1.64 0.72
N GLY A 309 -20.42 -1.77 2.04
CA GLY A 309 -19.17 -1.81 2.82
C GLY A 309 -18.27 -2.95 2.36
N VAL A 310 -18.74 -4.20 2.40
CA VAL A 310 -17.99 -5.41 2.01
C VAL A 310 -18.84 -6.28 1.08
N VAL A 311 -18.27 -6.76 -0.01
CA VAL A 311 -18.94 -7.68 -0.94
C VAL A 311 -18.10 -8.93 -1.17
N TYR A 312 -18.67 -10.08 -0.86
CA TYR A 312 -18.14 -11.39 -1.21
C TYR A 312 -18.83 -11.89 -2.49
N ASN A 313 -18.11 -11.80 -3.62
CA ASN A 313 -18.64 -12.15 -4.92
C ASN A 313 -18.45 -13.65 -5.26
N THR A 314 -18.96 -14.04 -6.42
CA THR A 314 -18.95 -15.41 -6.94
C THR A 314 -17.56 -16.05 -6.86
N GLY A 315 -17.53 -17.31 -6.42
CA GLY A 315 -16.31 -18.09 -6.27
C GLY A 315 -15.53 -17.82 -4.98
N THR A 316 -15.89 -16.82 -4.19
CA THR A 316 -15.29 -16.58 -2.88
C THR A 316 -15.77 -17.61 -1.87
N ASN A 317 -14.86 -18.23 -1.12
CA ASN A 317 -15.20 -19.20 -0.07
C ASN A 317 -14.18 -19.19 1.08
N GLY A 318 -14.47 -19.94 2.16
CA GLY A 318 -13.58 -20.01 3.34
C GLY A 318 -13.42 -18.66 4.04
N VAL A 319 -14.50 -17.88 4.20
CA VAL A 319 -14.42 -16.54 4.79
C VAL A 319 -14.76 -16.57 6.27
N VAL A 320 -13.97 -15.86 7.07
CA VAL A 320 -14.27 -15.46 8.45
C VAL A 320 -14.46 -13.94 8.48
N HIS A 321 -15.66 -13.49 8.88
CA HIS A 321 -16.00 -12.07 8.99
C HIS A 321 -16.58 -11.79 10.38
N GLU A 322 -15.80 -11.22 11.29
CA GLU A 322 -16.16 -11.10 12.69
C GLU A 322 -15.57 -9.86 13.35
N GLY A 323 -16.21 -9.36 14.41
CA GLY A 323 -15.71 -8.23 15.22
C GLY A 323 -15.74 -6.88 14.52
N ASN A 324 -16.29 -6.78 13.32
CA ASN A 324 -16.26 -5.54 12.54
C ASN A 324 -17.33 -4.56 13.00
N LEU A 325 -17.03 -3.26 12.85
CA LEU A 325 -18.00 -2.18 12.98
C LEU A 325 -18.29 -1.57 11.60
N SER A 326 -19.56 -1.60 11.18
CA SER A 326 -19.96 -1.10 9.88
C SER A 326 -21.13 -0.14 9.96
N TYR A 327 -21.04 1.01 9.28
CA TYR A 327 -22.12 1.99 9.25
C TYR A 327 -22.03 3.01 8.12
N ARG A 328 -23.16 3.64 7.78
CA ARG A 328 -23.32 4.67 6.76
C ARG A 328 -22.77 4.30 5.39
N ASN A 329 -22.60 3.02 5.10
CA ASN A 329 -22.25 2.60 3.74
C ASN A 329 -23.44 2.78 2.80
N TYR A 330 -23.21 2.73 1.50
CA TYR A 330 -24.20 2.97 0.45
C TYR A 330 -24.61 4.46 0.36
N THR A 331 -23.64 5.37 0.54
CA THR A 331 -23.92 6.81 0.61
C THR A 331 -24.57 7.38 -0.64
N ARG A 332 -24.34 6.79 -1.81
CA ARG A 332 -25.01 7.16 -3.09
C ARG A 332 -26.53 7.08 -3.06
N LEU A 333 -27.11 6.33 -2.13
CA LEU A 333 -28.54 6.22 -1.92
C LEU A 333 -29.01 6.89 -0.61
N GLY A 334 -28.18 7.79 -0.05
CA GLY A 334 -28.53 8.54 1.15
C GLY A 334 -28.55 7.69 2.41
N ALA A 335 -27.53 6.87 2.63
CA ALA A 335 -27.40 6.06 3.84
C ALA A 335 -27.42 6.92 5.10
N LYS A 336 -28.18 6.47 6.11
CA LYS A 336 -28.35 7.16 7.40
C LYS A 336 -27.89 6.25 8.53
N ASP A 337 -27.63 6.86 9.67
CA ASP A 337 -27.43 6.12 10.93
C ASP A 337 -28.67 5.27 11.24
N ARG A 338 -28.43 4.13 11.82
CA ARG A 338 -29.40 3.21 12.38
C ARG A 338 -29.21 3.13 13.89
N THR A 339 -30.24 2.71 14.63
CA THR A 339 -30.03 2.29 16.01
C THR A 339 -28.96 1.19 16.03
N PRO A 340 -27.91 1.32 16.84
CA PRO A 340 -26.85 0.31 16.91
C PRO A 340 -27.41 -1.07 17.24
N PHE A 341 -26.89 -2.10 16.57
CA PHE A 341 -27.26 -3.49 16.83
C PHE A 341 -26.09 -4.41 16.47
N THR A 342 -26.10 -5.59 17.07
CA THR A 342 -25.15 -6.66 16.77
C THR A 342 -25.88 -7.74 15.97
N GLN A 343 -25.22 -8.29 14.98
CA GLN A 343 -25.77 -9.35 14.12
C GLN A 343 -24.74 -10.44 13.89
N THR A 344 -25.16 -11.68 14.07
CA THR A 344 -24.43 -12.89 13.67
C THR A 344 -25.16 -13.51 12.48
N GLY A 345 -24.42 -13.94 11.48
CA GLY A 345 -24.97 -14.43 10.23
C GLY A 345 -25.48 -13.32 9.29
N TRP A 346 -25.66 -13.67 8.03
CA TRP A 346 -26.17 -12.74 7.01
C TRP A 346 -27.69 -12.62 7.05
N THR A 347 -28.18 -11.40 6.91
CA THR A 347 -29.57 -11.08 6.69
C THR A 347 -29.69 -9.88 5.75
N SER A 348 -30.84 -9.68 5.10
CA SER A 348 -31.09 -8.49 4.25
C SER A 348 -30.99 -7.17 5.01
N LYS A 349 -31.10 -7.19 6.33
CA LYS A 349 -30.93 -6.03 7.22
C LYS A 349 -29.53 -5.42 7.11
N ILE A 350 -28.49 -6.23 6.82
CA ILE A 350 -27.09 -5.80 6.76
C ILE A 350 -26.53 -5.71 5.32
N GLU A 351 -27.33 -5.91 4.28
CA GLU A 351 -26.87 -5.97 2.89
C GLU A 351 -26.11 -4.72 2.38
N ARG A 352 -26.38 -3.56 2.99
CA ARG A 352 -25.63 -2.33 2.68
C ARG A 352 -24.23 -2.32 3.25
N ASP A 353 -24.01 -3.11 4.27
CA ASP A 353 -22.73 -3.23 4.97
C ASP A 353 -21.98 -4.49 4.54
N VAL A 354 -22.68 -5.62 4.45
CA VAL A 354 -22.12 -6.90 4.00
C VAL A 354 -23.08 -7.54 2.99
N LEU A 355 -22.59 -7.85 1.81
CA LEU A 355 -23.34 -8.51 0.75
C LEU A 355 -22.61 -9.77 0.29
N ILE A 356 -23.34 -10.88 0.28
CA ILE A 356 -22.87 -12.19 -0.18
C ILE A 356 -23.53 -12.50 -1.52
N ARG A 357 -22.74 -12.62 -2.58
CA ARG A 357 -23.19 -12.94 -3.94
C ARG A 357 -22.64 -14.28 -4.46
N THR A 358 -22.05 -15.06 -3.59
CA THR A 358 -21.47 -16.36 -3.96
C THR A 358 -22.45 -17.50 -3.73
N THR A 359 -22.40 -18.52 -4.59
CA THR A 359 -23.11 -19.78 -4.37
C THR A 359 -22.54 -20.59 -3.19
N MET A 360 -21.34 -20.23 -2.73
CA MET A 360 -20.61 -20.84 -1.59
C MET A 360 -20.93 -20.12 -0.26
N ALA A 361 -22.10 -19.53 -0.12
CA ALA A 361 -22.50 -18.78 1.07
C ALA A 361 -22.36 -19.59 2.38
N SER A 362 -22.50 -20.92 2.32
CA SER A 362 -22.31 -21.81 3.47
C SER A 362 -20.87 -21.88 3.99
N THR A 363 -19.88 -21.44 3.20
CA THR A 363 -18.47 -21.37 3.60
C THR A 363 -18.07 -19.98 4.10
N ILE A 364 -19.01 -19.05 4.20
CA ILE A 364 -18.80 -17.70 4.71
C ILE A 364 -19.28 -17.63 6.14
N GLY A 365 -18.37 -17.73 7.10
CA GLY A 365 -18.64 -17.59 8.52
C GLY A 365 -18.79 -16.11 8.88
N LEU A 366 -20.04 -15.65 9.08
CA LEU A 366 -20.32 -14.34 9.66
C LEU A 366 -20.49 -14.50 11.18
N GLY A 367 -19.45 -14.22 11.92
CA GLY A 367 -19.49 -14.12 13.36
C GLY A 367 -20.22 -12.87 13.86
N SER A 368 -20.04 -12.49 15.09
CA SER A 368 -20.69 -11.32 15.69
C SER A 368 -20.07 -10.02 15.15
N ASN A 369 -20.89 -9.15 14.54
CA ASN A 369 -20.50 -7.86 14.00
C ASN A 369 -21.43 -6.76 14.50
N ASN A 370 -20.93 -5.53 14.57
CA ASN A 370 -21.65 -4.35 15.02
C ASN A 370 -22.03 -3.46 13.84
N PHE A 371 -23.27 -2.97 13.85
CA PHE A 371 -23.84 -2.11 12.80
C PHE A 371 -24.55 -0.89 13.41
N ARG A 372 -24.51 0.26 12.71
CA ARG A 372 -25.24 1.47 13.10
C ARG A 372 -25.52 2.44 11.95
#